data_86586f6a22b3bac35b3c053d2369c3bc
#
_entry.id   86586f6a22b3bac35b3c053d2369c3bc
#
_cell.length_a   1.000
_cell.length_b   1.000
_cell.length_c   1.000
_cell.angle_alpha   90.00
_cell.angle_beta   90.00
_cell.angle_gamma   90.00
#
_symmetry.space_group_name_H-M   'P 1'
#
loop_
_entity.id
_entity.type
_entity.pdbx_description
1 polymer ?
#
loop_
_entity_poly.entity_id
_entity_poly.type
_entity_poly.pdbx_seq_one_letter_code
_entity_poly.pdbx_strand_id
1 'polypeptide(L)'
;VGRIKIKTDESYFLSLIDTSLSADTLIKVDTWDSSDNIVDNYRIDASSSNVRHDLGVGCSNFANLVSGDMHSSNTGTLPIITSSIAYYDILFFDATSIGNLSEYMTFTIDRKCHDYSTRFHWLNRLGGFDSWTFDGASSRGQNQSKALYEQNLDYSFNIYDSETGINAIESKNTFSSYSGLLNNDKRKWLEELYTSPEVYVVEDGAYVPILITDSQVKTIDDDKKLIQVKINYTYSHQNVINV
;
A
#
# COMPACT_ATOMS: atom_id res chain seq x y z
N VAL A 1 -19.94 -0.83 -4.64
CA VAL A 1 -18.46 -0.71 -4.53
C VAL A 1 -18.14 -0.23 -3.11
N GLY A 2 -17.23 -0.90 -2.41
CA GLY A 2 -16.88 -0.52 -1.04
C GLY A 2 -16.02 0.74 -1.02
N ARG A 3 -16.22 1.63 -0.05
CA ARG A 3 -15.39 2.82 0.15
C ARG A 3 -13.96 2.41 0.51
N ILE A 4 -12.98 2.98 -0.18
CA ILE A 4 -11.55 2.81 0.09
C ILE A 4 -11.14 3.84 1.16
N LYS A 5 -10.52 3.38 2.24
CA LYS A 5 -10.01 4.26 3.29
C LYS A 5 -8.58 4.67 2.95
N ILE A 6 -8.29 5.97 3.00
CA ILE A 6 -6.98 6.53 2.68
C ILE A 6 -6.62 7.65 3.66
N LYS A 7 -5.34 7.77 4.03
CA LYS A 7 -4.84 8.89 4.84
C LYS A 7 -4.42 10.06 3.97
N THR A 8 -4.26 11.24 4.59
CA THR A 8 -3.91 12.48 3.89
C THR A 8 -2.49 12.47 3.30
N ASP A 9 -1.61 11.65 3.83
CA ASP A 9 -0.21 11.49 3.40
C ASP A 9 0.01 10.28 2.48
N GLU A 10 -1.04 9.53 2.15
CA GLU A 10 -0.94 8.32 1.35
C GLU A 10 -1.14 8.56 -0.14
N SER A 11 -0.30 7.90 -0.92
CA SER A 11 -0.47 7.76 -2.37
C SER A 11 -1.31 6.54 -2.70
N TYR A 12 -2.11 6.61 -3.74
CA TYR A 12 -2.84 5.49 -4.31
C TYR A 12 -2.79 5.59 -5.83
N PHE A 13 -2.61 4.46 -6.49
CA PHE A 13 -2.52 4.42 -7.95
C PHE A 13 -3.63 3.54 -8.51
N LEU A 14 -4.27 4.03 -9.56
CA LEU A 14 -5.22 3.28 -10.35
C LEU A 14 -4.62 3.01 -11.72
N SER A 15 -4.71 1.77 -12.16
CA SER A 15 -4.32 1.39 -13.51
C SER A 15 -5.57 1.30 -14.39
N LEU A 16 -5.59 2.08 -15.45
CA LEU A 16 -6.62 2.03 -16.48
C LEU A 16 -6.00 1.49 -17.76
N ILE A 17 -6.68 0.54 -18.40
CA ILE A 17 -6.36 0.10 -19.75
C ILE A 17 -7.38 0.74 -20.68
N ASP A 18 -6.94 1.69 -21.49
CA ASP A 18 -7.77 2.32 -22.49
C ASP A 18 -7.63 1.60 -23.83
N THR A 19 -8.69 0.93 -24.25
CA THR A 19 -8.76 0.22 -25.54
C THR A 19 -9.33 1.10 -26.65
N SER A 20 -9.88 2.29 -26.30
CA SER A 20 -10.55 3.17 -27.26
C SER A 20 -9.61 4.15 -27.96
N LEU A 21 -8.36 4.30 -27.47
CA LEU A 21 -7.37 5.27 -28.00
C LEU A 21 -7.90 6.70 -28.06
N SER A 22 -8.86 7.05 -27.21
CA SER A 22 -9.35 8.41 -27.10
C SER A 22 -8.27 9.30 -26.49
N ALA A 23 -7.91 10.38 -27.18
CA ALA A 23 -6.88 11.32 -26.73
C ALA A 23 -7.33 12.18 -25.55
N ASP A 24 -8.60 12.08 -25.14
CA ASP A 24 -9.23 13.02 -24.17
C ASP A 24 -9.78 12.30 -22.94
N THR A 25 -9.03 11.34 -22.41
CA THR A 25 -9.38 10.69 -21.14
C THR A 25 -9.09 11.63 -19.98
N LEU A 26 -10.08 11.88 -19.15
CA LEU A 26 -10.00 12.71 -17.96
C LEU A 26 -10.28 11.91 -16.71
N ILE A 27 -9.70 12.37 -15.61
CA ILE A 27 -10.12 11.97 -14.25
C ILE A 27 -11.07 13.06 -13.74
N LYS A 28 -12.31 12.68 -13.45
CA LYS A 28 -13.25 13.52 -12.72
C LYS A 28 -13.14 13.20 -11.23
N VAL A 29 -12.95 14.22 -10.41
CA VAL A 29 -12.88 14.09 -8.94
C VAL A 29 -13.98 14.98 -8.36
N ASP A 30 -14.95 14.37 -7.70
CA ASP A 30 -16.00 15.06 -6.97
C ASP A 30 -15.69 14.97 -5.47
N THR A 31 -15.59 16.11 -4.80
CA THR A 31 -15.23 16.18 -3.37
C THR A 31 -16.43 16.51 -2.51
N TRP A 32 -16.52 15.88 -1.35
CA TRP A 32 -17.68 15.91 -0.47
C TRP A 32 -17.29 16.25 0.96
N ASP A 33 -18.15 16.97 1.65
CA ASP A 33 -18.04 17.21 3.09
C ASP A 33 -18.62 16.05 3.93
N SER A 34 -18.57 16.16 5.25
CA SER A 34 -19.13 15.17 6.17
C SER A 34 -20.65 15.11 6.20
N SER A 35 -21.33 16.05 5.55
CA SER A 35 -22.79 16.16 5.45
C SER A 35 -23.32 15.76 4.06
N ASP A 36 -22.46 15.11 3.26
CA ASP A 36 -22.76 14.68 1.89
C ASP A 36 -23.11 15.83 0.92
N ASN A 37 -22.56 17.04 1.16
CA ASN A 37 -22.64 18.14 0.20
C ASN A 37 -21.41 18.13 -0.69
N ILE A 38 -21.61 18.39 -1.99
CA ILE A 38 -20.50 18.59 -2.93
C ILE A 38 -19.78 19.89 -2.55
N VAL A 39 -18.47 19.79 -2.35
CA VAL A 39 -17.61 20.93 -2.06
C VAL A 39 -17.08 21.52 -3.35
N ASP A 40 -16.51 20.68 -4.23
CA ASP A 40 -15.94 21.09 -5.51
C ASP A 40 -15.85 19.91 -6.50
N ASN A 41 -15.65 20.26 -7.78
CA ASN A 41 -15.48 19.30 -8.87
C ASN A 41 -14.20 19.61 -9.62
N TYR A 42 -13.38 18.58 -9.85
CA TYR A 42 -12.11 18.72 -10.55
C TYR A 42 -12.08 17.85 -11.79
N ARG A 43 -11.34 18.30 -12.80
CA ARG A 43 -11.05 17.57 -14.02
C ARG A 43 -9.55 17.61 -14.26
N ILE A 44 -8.92 16.46 -14.26
CA ILE A 44 -7.48 16.29 -14.37
C ILE A 44 -7.20 15.59 -15.69
N ASP A 45 -6.23 16.08 -16.45
CA ASP A 45 -5.83 15.43 -17.70
C ASP A 45 -5.15 14.08 -17.40
N ALA A 46 -5.73 13.02 -17.95
CA ALA A 46 -5.18 11.67 -17.88
C ALA A 46 -4.70 11.20 -19.25
N SER A 47 -4.77 12.06 -20.25
CA SER A 47 -4.41 11.73 -21.62
C SER A 47 -2.92 11.40 -21.74
N SER A 48 -2.62 10.17 -22.15
CA SER A 48 -1.29 9.78 -22.57
C SER A 48 -1.41 8.96 -23.87
N SER A 49 -0.32 8.90 -24.62
CA SER A 49 -0.23 8.07 -25.83
C SER A 49 -0.16 6.56 -25.54
N ASN A 50 -0.29 6.16 -24.28
CA ASN A 50 -0.13 4.78 -23.85
C ASN A 50 -1.50 4.10 -23.68
N VAL A 51 -1.55 2.82 -23.99
CA VAL A 51 -2.74 1.96 -23.77
C VAL A 51 -3.02 1.74 -22.28
N ARG A 52 -2.01 1.87 -21.44
CA ARG A 52 -2.11 1.74 -19.98
C ARG A 52 -1.75 3.05 -19.32
N HIS A 53 -2.59 3.49 -18.40
CA HIS A 53 -2.40 4.67 -17.57
C HIS A 53 -2.33 4.26 -16.11
N ASP A 54 -1.24 4.55 -15.44
CA ASP A 54 -1.10 4.42 -13.98
C ASP A 54 -1.23 5.82 -13.38
N LEU A 55 -2.36 6.09 -12.75
CA LEU A 55 -2.77 7.42 -12.32
C LEU A 55 -2.76 7.52 -10.81
N GLY A 56 -2.04 8.50 -10.30
CA GLY A 56 -1.99 8.81 -8.88
C GLY A 56 -3.25 9.52 -8.42
N VAL A 57 -4.05 8.86 -7.60
CA VAL A 57 -5.36 9.34 -7.13
C VAL A 57 -5.46 9.42 -5.61
N GLY A 58 -4.38 9.14 -4.89
CA GLY A 58 -4.33 9.29 -3.43
C GLY A 58 -4.22 10.74 -2.99
N CYS A 59 -4.46 11.01 -1.72
CA CYS A 59 -4.38 12.36 -1.17
C CYS A 59 -3.01 13.01 -1.38
N SER A 60 -1.93 12.25 -1.18
CA SER A 60 -0.56 12.72 -1.44
C SER A 60 -0.29 12.98 -2.92
N ASN A 61 -0.89 12.19 -3.82
CA ASN A 61 -0.77 12.45 -5.26
C ASN A 61 -1.43 13.78 -5.64
N PHE A 62 -2.63 14.05 -5.11
CA PHE A 62 -3.35 15.29 -5.37
C PHE A 62 -2.67 16.53 -4.79
N ALA A 63 -1.92 16.38 -3.70
CA ALA A 63 -1.17 17.48 -3.10
C ALA A 63 -0.03 18.00 -4.01
N ASN A 64 0.44 17.19 -4.94
CA ASN A 64 1.53 17.53 -5.86
C ASN A 64 1.03 18.10 -7.21
N LEU A 65 -0.29 18.17 -7.43
CA LEU A 65 -0.85 18.71 -8.66
C LEU A 65 -0.66 20.22 -8.77
N VAL A 66 -0.38 20.67 -9.97
CA VAL A 66 -0.28 22.09 -10.33
C VAL A 66 -1.38 22.46 -11.34
N SER A 67 -1.61 23.75 -11.55
CA SER A 67 -2.66 24.22 -12.46
C SER A 67 -2.51 23.71 -13.90
N GLY A 68 -1.28 23.36 -14.31
CA GLY A 68 -1.01 22.80 -15.63
C GLY A 68 -1.48 21.36 -15.82
N ASP A 69 -1.75 20.64 -14.72
CA ASP A 69 -2.26 19.25 -14.76
C ASP A 69 -3.79 19.22 -14.87
N MET A 70 -4.44 20.39 -14.73
CA MET A 70 -5.87 20.52 -14.79
C MET A 70 -6.34 20.70 -16.23
N HIS A 71 -7.38 19.97 -16.61
CA HIS A 71 -8.01 20.17 -17.91
C HIS A 71 -8.61 21.57 -18.02
N SER A 72 -8.66 22.10 -19.24
CA SER A 72 -9.19 23.46 -19.55
C SER A 72 -10.63 23.68 -19.08
N SER A 73 -11.43 22.64 -18.94
CA SER A 73 -12.80 22.68 -18.40
C SER A 73 -12.89 22.50 -16.89
N ASN A 74 -11.76 22.49 -16.18
CA ASN A 74 -11.75 22.42 -14.72
C ASN A 74 -12.30 23.69 -14.10
N THR A 75 -13.16 23.56 -13.09
CA THR A 75 -13.75 24.70 -12.34
C THR A 75 -13.27 24.76 -10.90
N GLY A 76 -12.69 23.65 -10.41
CA GLY A 76 -12.20 23.54 -9.05
C GLY A 76 -10.87 24.27 -8.82
N THR A 77 -10.61 24.65 -7.58
CA THR A 77 -9.39 25.35 -7.15
C THR A 77 -8.50 24.45 -6.32
N LEU A 78 -7.19 24.47 -6.60
CA LEU A 78 -6.20 23.71 -5.81
C LEU A 78 -6.00 24.33 -4.41
N PRO A 79 -5.71 23.52 -3.39
CA PRO A 79 -5.53 22.06 -3.42
C PRO A 79 -6.86 21.30 -3.43
N ILE A 80 -6.89 20.14 -4.08
CA ILE A 80 -8.09 19.29 -4.15
C ILE A 80 -8.54 18.82 -2.75
N ILE A 81 -7.61 18.40 -1.92
CA ILE A 81 -7.90 17.88 -0.58
C ILE A 81 -7.66 18.96 0.47
N THR A 82 -8.74 19.47 1.04
CA THR A 82 -8.73 20.42 2.16
C THR A 82 -9.25 19.80 3.45
N SER A 83 -9.17 20.51 4.56
CA SER A 83 -9.67 20.02 5.87
C SER A 83 -11.18 19.78 5.91
N SER A 84 -11.94 20.42 5.05
CA SER A 84 -13.40 20.29 4.93
C SER A 84 -13.86 19.03 4.20
N ILE A 85 -12.99 18.41 3.39
CA ILE A 85 -13.33 17.27 2.57
C ILE A 85 -13.30 16.00 3.41
N ALA A 86 -14.41 15.26 3.47
CA ALA A 86 -14.54 14.00 4.18
C ALA A 86 -14.23 12.78 3.27
N TYR A 87 -14.66 12.86 2.03
CA TYR A 87 -14.42 11.83 1.03
C TYR A 87 -14.45 12.43 -0.38
N TYR A 88 -13.97 11.68 -1.34
CA TYR A 88 -14.01 12.05 -2.75
C TYR A 88 -14.32 10.83 -3.63
N ASP A 89 -14.97 11.11 -4.74
CA ASP A 89 -15.31 10.14 -5.77
C ASP A 89 -14.44 10.37 -7.00
N ILE A 90 -13.97 9.29 -7.59
CA ILE A 90 -13.18 9.32 -8.82
C ILE A 90 -13.93 8.59 -9.91
N LEU A 91 -13.94 9.17 -11.09
CA LEU A 91 -14.52 8.62 -12.30
C LEU A 91 -13.57 8.87 -13.48
N PHE A 92 -13.31 7.85 -14.26
CA PHE A 92 -12.69 8.02 -15.58
C PHE A 92 -13.76 8.38 -16.60
N PHE A 93 -13.47 9.43 -17.36
CA PHE A 93 -14.43 10.05 -18.24
C PHE A 93 -13.77 10.38 -19.59
N ASP A 94 -14.48 10.13 -20.68
CA ASP A 94 -14.08 10.55 -22.03
C ASP A 94 -14.74 11.92 -22.35
N ALA A 95 -13.92 12.94 -22.49
CA ALA A 95 -14.40 14.29 -22.77
C ALA A 95 -14.99 14.43 -24.21
N THR A 96 -14.57 13.60 -25.15
CA THR A 96 -15.02 13.66 -26.54
C THR A 96 -16.38 13.02 -26.73
N SER A 97 -16.57 11.80 -26.20
CA SER A 97 -17.83 11.05 -26.32
C SER A 97 -18.84 11.33 -25.23
N ILE A 98 -18.46 12.14 -24.21
CA ILE A 98 -19.26 12.45 -23.02
C ILE A 98 -19.77 11.17 -22.35
N GLY A 99 -18.86 10.20 -22.19
CA GLY A 99 -19.16 8.89 -21.61
C GLY A 99 -18.31 8.54 -20.41
N ASN A 100 -18.91 7.87 -19.43
CA ASN A 100 -18.18 7.30 -18.29
C ASN A 100 -17.40 6.06 -18.76
N LEU A 101 -16.09 6.04 -18.54
CA LEU A 101 -15.21 4.91 -18.86
C LEU A 101 -15.10 3.93 -17.70
N SER A 102 -15.47 4.35 -16.48
CA SER A 102 -15.45 3.51 -15.29
C SER A 102 -16.69 3.71 -14.42
N GLU A 103 -16.82 2.89 -13.38
CA GLU A 103 -17.70 3.18 -12.25
C GLU A 103 -17.04 4.18 -11.30
N TYR A 104 -17.86 4.82 -10.46
CA TYR A 104 -17.34 5.67 -9.39
C TYR A 104 -16.59 4.86 -8.35
N MET A 105 -15.41 5.33 -7.98
CA MET A 105 -14.63 4.82 -6.86
C MET A 105 -14.58 5.86 -5.76
N THR A 106 -15.06 5.49 -4.56
CA THR A 106 -15.14 6.38 -3.40
C THR A 106 -13.97 6.18 -2.46
N PHE A 107 -13.25 7.25 -2.18
CA PHE A 107 -12.16 7.31 -1.21
C PHE A 107 -12.57 8.11 0.02
N THR A 108 -12.59 7.48 1.19
CA THR A 108 -12.87 8.15 2.46
C THR A 108 -11.58 8.53 3.14
N ILE A 109 -11.44 9.82 3.48
CA ILE A 109 -10.22 10.35 4.08
C ILE A 109 -10.21 10.04 5.58
N ASP A 110 -9.21 9.27 6.01
CA ASP A 110 -8.98 9.01 7.42
C ASP A 110 -7.98 10.01 7.99
N ARG A 111 -8.47 10.87 8.88
CA ARG A 111 -7.68 11.86 9.61
C ARG A 111 -7.36 11.45 11.04
N LYS A 112 -7.69 10.19 11.41
CA LYS A 112 -7.37 9.69 12.74
C LYS A 112 -5.87 9.46 12.85
N CYS A 113 -5.32 9.85 13.97
CA CYS A 113 -3.97 9.46 14.34
C CYS A 113 -4.00 7.96 14.73
N HIS A 114 -3.23 7.15 14.04
CA HIS A 114 -3.00 5.76 14.37
C HIS A 114 -1.57 5.64 14.87
N ASP A 115 -1.39 5.12 16.09
CA ASP A 115 -0.07 4.94 16.70
C ASP A 115 0.80 3.97 15.90
N TYR A 116 0.14 3.05 15.19
CA TYR A 116 0.78 2.05 14.33
C TYR A 116 0.06 2.03 12.99
N SER A 117 0.83 2.12 11.92
CA SER A 117 0.30 1.92 10.58
C SER A 117 1.38 1.35 9.68
N THR A 118 1.04 0.31 8.95
CA THR A 118 1.92 -0.29 7.94
C THR A 118 1.18 -0.30 6.62
N ARG A 119 1.73 0.38 5.61
CA ARG A 119 1.14 0.42 4.29
C ARG A 119 1.82 -0.60 3.39
N PHE A 120 1.01 -1.50 2.82
CA PHE A 120 1.43 -2.47 1.82
C PHE A 120 1.01 -2.01 0.42
N HIS A 121 1.83 -2.34 -0.55
CA HIS A 121 1.64 -2.07 -1.96
C HIS A 121 2.01 -3.33 -2.74
N TRP A 122 1.13 -3.82 -3.59
CA TRP A 122 1.34 -5.11 -4.27
C TRP A 122 0.81 -5.11 -5.69
N LEU A 123 1.42 -5.94 -6.53
CA LEU A 123 0.97 -6.15 -7.90
C LEU A 123 -0.30 -7.01 -7.87
N ASN A 124 -1.41 -6.49 -8.36
CA ASN A 124 -2.67 -7.22 -8.45
C ASN A 124 -2.74 -8.13 -9.69
N ARG A 125 -3.78 -8.96 -9.77
CA ARG A 125 -3.96 -9.92 -10.88
C ARG A 125 -4.18 -9.28 -12.24
N LEU A 126 -4.57 -8.02 -12.29
CA LEU A 126 -4.79 -7.27 -13.53
C LEU A 126 -3.52 -6.54 -13.99
N GLY A 127 -2.40 -6.67 -13.27
CA GLY A 127 -1.14 -6.04 -13.59
C GLY A 127 -1.03 -4.58 -13.13
N GLY A 128 -1.99 -4.08 -12.33
CA GLY A 128 -1.92 -2.81 -11.63
C GLY A 128 -1.40 -2.98 -10.21
N PHE A 129 -1.18 -1.89 -9.51
CA PHE A 129 -0.78 -1.92 -8.12
C PHE A 129 -1.93 -1.50 -7.21
N ASP A 130 -2.21 -2.34 -6.22
CA ASP A 130 -3.14 -2.06 -5.13
C ASP A 130 -2.38 -1.68 -3.87
N SER A 131 -3.03 -0.95 -2.98
CA SER A 131 -2.45 -0.54 -1.70
C SER A 131 -3.48 -0.63 -0.59
N TRP A 132 -3.02 -1.03 0.59
CA TRP A 132 -3.85 -1.02 1.80
C TRP A 132 -3.01 -0.73 3.03
N THR A 133 -3.56 0.07 3.94
CA THR A 133 -2.92 0.38 5.22
C THR A 133 -3.47 -0.49 6.33
N PHE A 134 -2.57 -1.20 7.00
CA PHE A 134 -2.83 -1.94 8.22
C PHE A 134 -2.68 -0.99 9.39
N ASP A 135 -3.78 -0.71 10.08
CA ASP A 135 -3.88 0.26 11.19
C ASP A 135 -3.95 -0.41 12.57
N GLY A 136 -3.71 -1.72 12.62
CA GLY A 136 -3.60 -2.47 13.87
C GLY A 136 -2.17 -2.48 14.44
N ALA A 137 -2.00 -3.22 15.52
CA ALA A 137 -0.69 -3.37 16.15
C ALA A 137 0.36 -3.92 15.18
N SER A 138 1.59 -3.48 15.33
CA SER A 138 2.75 -4.02 14.61
C SER A 138 3.80 -4.49 15.60
N SER A 139 4.59 -5.48 15.20
CA SER A 139 5.73 -5.95 15.98
C SER A 139 6.93 -6.22 15.09
N ARG A 140 8.12 -5.99 15.67
CA ARG A 140 9.39 -6.27 15.01
C ARG A 140 10.15 -7.30 15.85
N GLY A 141 10.65 -8.33 15.20
CA GLY A 141 11.55 -9.33 15.75
C GLY A 141 12.84 -9.41 14.95
N GLN A 142 13.78 -10.14 15.44
CA GLN A 142 15.04 -10.44 14.76
C GLN A 142 15.37 -11.92 14.94
N ASN A 143 15.48 -12.62 13.85
CA ASN A 143 15.98 -13.99 13.83
C ASN A 143 17.48 -13.95 13.55
N GLN A 144 18.25 -14.64 14.40
CA GLN A 144 19.70 -14.74 14.26
C GLN A 144 20.09 -16.19 14.08
N SER A 145 20.90 -16.47 13.07
CA SER A 145 21.60 -17.73 12.86
C SER A 145 23.09 -17.49 13.04
N LYS A 146 23.74 -18.38 13.80
CA LYS A 146 25.16 -18.26 14.09
C LYS A 146 25.89 -19.49 13.53
N ALA A 147 26.87 -19.25 12.68
CA ALA A 147 27.81 -20.28 12.29
C ALA A 147 28.91 -20.37 13.35
N LEU A 148 29.03 -21.52 13.97
CA LEU A 148 30.02 -21.77 15.01
C LEU A 148 31.23 -22.45 14.40
N TYR A 149 32.40 -22.24 14.98
CA TYR A 149 33.58 -23.03 14.75
C TYR A 149 34.11 -23.55 16.07
N GLU A 150 34.70 -24.76 16.03
CA GLU A 150 35.36 -25.39 17.17
C GLU A 150 36.86 -25.27 17.01
N GLN A 151 37.58 -25.00 18.09
CA GLN A 151 39.01 -25.01 18.14
C GLN A 151 39.49 -26.01 19.18
N ASN A 152 40.53 -26.77 18.88
CA ASN A 152 41.13 -27.66 19.84
C ASN A 152 41.78 -26.84 20.95
N LEU A 153 41.38 -27.11 22.17
CA LEU A 153 42.04 -26.55 23.35
C LEU A 153 43.32 -27.34 23.62
N ASP A 154 44.37 -26.63 24.07
CA ASP A 154 45.59 -27.26 24.51
C ASP A 154 45.32 -28.09 25.80
N TYR A 155 46.16 -29.07 26.10
CA TYR A 155 46.05 -29.93 27.30
C TYR A 155 46.02 -29.14 28.60
N SER A 156 46.54 -27.91 28.59
CA SER A 156 46.60 -26.99 29.73
C SER A 156 45.53 -25.88 29.70
N PHE A 157 44.38 -26.13 29.07
CA PHE A 157 43.32 -25.11 28.95
C PHE A 157 42.83 -24.56 30.30
N ASN A 158 42.50 -23.32 30.30
CA ASN A 158 41.87 -22.61 31.43
C ASN A 158 40.37 -22.49 31.26
N ILE A 159 39.65 -22.29 32.36
CA ILE A 159 38.19 -22.04 32.39
C ILE A 159 37.79 -20.82 31.52
N TYR A 160 38.71 -19.94 31.18
CA TYR A 160 38.51 -18.77 30.34
C TYR A 160 38.77 -19.04 28.86
N ASP A 161 39.30 -20.20 28.48
CA ASP A 161 39.54 -20.52 27.10
C ASP A 161 38.24 -20.99 26.43
N SER A 162 37.97 -20.50 25.24
CA SER A 162 36.74 -20.81 24.51
C SER A 162 37.01 -21.92 23.50
N GLU A 163 36.33 -23.05 23.63
CA GLU A 163 36.38 -24.18 22.68
C GLU A 163 35.56 -23.87 21.42
N THR A 164 34.51 -23.06 21.55
CA THR A 164 33.62 -22.72 20.47
C THR A 164 33.61 -21.21 20.23
N GLY A 165 33.83 -20.80 19.00
CA GLY A 165 33.75 -19.41 18.58
C GLY A 165 32.67 -19.19 17.52
N ILE A 166 32.33 -17.93 17.27
CA ILE A 166 31.36 -17.54 16.26
C ILE A 166 32.13 -17.11 15.02
N ASN A 167 31.87 -17.78 13.89
CA ASN A 167 32.49 -17.48 12.59
C ASN A 167 31.68 -16.45 11.80
N ALA A 168 30.33 -16.56 11.83
CA ALA A 168 29.45 -15.63 11.15
C ALA A 168 28.11 -15.52 11.89
N ILE A 169 27.49 -14.35 11.79
CA ILE A 169 26.13 -14.10 12.30
C ILE A 169 25.28 -13.61 11.13
N GLU A 170 24.27 -14.39 10.78
CA GLU A 170 23.22 -13.93 9.89
C GLU A 170 22.07 -13.38 10.72
N SER A 171 21.66 -12.17 10.42
CA SER A 171 20.56 -11.51 11.11
C SER A 171 19.47 -11.13 10.12
N LYS A 172 18.23 -11.58 10.37
CA LYS A 172 17.07 -11.30 9.56
C LYS A 172 15.98 -10.65 10.41
N ASN A 173 15.58 -9.44 10.03
CA ASN A 173 14.45 -8.79 10.66
C ASN A 173 13.14 -9.45 10.21
N THR A 174 12.27 -9.71 11.18
CA THR A 174 10.92 -10.22 10.96
C THR A 174 9.92 -9.22 11.49
N PHE A 175 8.85 -9.02 10.74
CA PHE A 175 7.82 -8.05 11.05
C PHE A 175 6.47 -8.75 11.08
N SER A 176 5.59 -8.29 11.95
CA SER A 176 4.19 -8.66 11.97
C SER A 176 3.34 -7.41 11.97
N SER A 177 2.35 -7.33 11.09
CA SER A 177 1.37 -6.24 11.05
C SER A 177 -0.04 -6.80 11.08
N TYR A 178 -0.92 -6.11 11.79
CA TYR A 178 -2.32 -6.48 11.91
C TYR A 178 -3.17 -5.43 11.20
N SER A 179 -4.16 -5.88 10.43
CA SER A 179 -5.17 -4.99 9.89
C SER A 179 -6.11 -4.51 11.00
N GLY A 180 -6.84 -3.44 10.76
CA GLY A 180 -8.07 -3.22 11.49
C GLY A 180 -9.09 -4.33 11.24
N LEU A 181 -10.30 -4.18 11.78
CA LEU A 181 -11.39 -5.14 11.55
C LEU A 181 -11.88 -5.03 10.10
N LEU A 182 -11.85 -6.13 9.38
CA LEU A 182 -12.23 -6.26 7.98
C LEU A 182 -13.47 -7.15 7.83
N ASN A 183 -14.33 -6.79 6.87
CA ASN A 183 -15.39 -7.67 6.41
C ASN A 183 -14.87 -8.73 5.44
N ASN A 184 -15.71 -9.73 5.12
CA ASN A 184 -15.30 -10.83 4.24
C ASN A 184 -14.91 -10.39 2.83
N ASP A 185 -15.54 -9.36 2.26
CA ASP A 185 -15.25 -8.89 0.90
C ASP A 185 -13.85 -8.27 0.83
N LYS A 186 -13.49 -7.43 1.81
CA LYS A 186 -12.14 -6.85 1.90
C LYS A 186 -11.08 -7.92 2.16
N ARG A 187 -11.41 -8.95 2.93
CA ARG A 187 -10.49 -10.07 3.15
C ARG A 187 -10.22 -10.86 1.89
N LYS A 188 -11.26 -11.16 1.09
CA LYS A 188 -11.09 -11.81 -0.22
C LYS A 188 -10.22 -11.00 -1.15
N TRP A 189 -10.40 -9.68 -1.17
CA TRP A 189 -9.55 -8.81 -1.95
C TRP A 189 -8.08 -8.83 -1.47
N LEU A 190 -7.85 -8.85 -0.16
CA LEU A 190 -6.51 -8.98 0.41
C LEU A 190 -5.83 -10.35 0.14
N GLU A 191 -6.56 -11.36 -0.35
CA GLU A 191 -5.93 -12.61 -0.80
C GLU A 191 -4.92 -12.36 -1.92
N GLU A 192 -5.13 -11.32 -2.73
CA GLU A 192 -4.21 -10.93 -3.79
C GLU A 192 -2.85 -10.49 -3.25
N LEU A 193 -2.82 -9.83 -2.09
CA LEU A 193 -1.57 -9.46 -1.42
C LEU A 193 -0.70 -10.68 -1.08
N TYR A 194 -1.31 -11.78 -0.61
CA TYR A 194 -0.56 -13.00 -0.27
C TYR A 194 -0.08 -13.80 -1.49
N THR A 195 -0.78 -13.65 -2.60
CA THR A 195 -0.46 -14.38 -3.85
C THR A 195 0.31 -13.53 -4.84
N SER A 196 0.56 -12.27 -4.52
CA SER A 196 1.29 -11.34 -5.38
C SER A 196 2.77 -11.73 -5.48
N PRO A 197 3.35 -11.72 -6.69
CA PRO A 197 4.77 -11.93 -6.89
C PRO A 197 5.62 -10.73 -6.44
N GLU A 198 5.03 -9.54 -6.36
CA GLU A 198 5.71 -8.30 -5.98
C GLU A 198 4.94 -7.59 -4.88
N VAL A 199 5.55 -7.52 -3.71
CA VAL A 199 4.97 -6.84 -2.54
C VAL A 199 5.99 -5.90 -1.93
N TYR A 200 5.52 -4.72 -1.58
CA TYR A 200 6.31 -3.67 -0.96
C TYR A 200 5.65 -3.20 0.34
N VAL A 201 6.47 -2.80 1.30
CA VAL A 201 6.03 -1.96 2.42
C VAL A 201 6.49 -0.52 2.16
N VAL A 202 5.65 0.44 2.50
CA VAL A 202 5.99 1.86 2.37
C VAL A 202 6.55 2.35 3.69
N GLU A 203 7.82 2.74 3.69
CA GLU A 203 8.54 3.28 4.85
C GLU A 203 9.20 4.61 4.45
N ASP A 204 8.92 5.67 5.18
CA ASP A 204 9.44 7.02 4.92
C ASP A 204 9.28 7.49 3.47
N GLY A 205 8.16 7.10 2.83
CA GLY A 205 7.87 7.40 1.44
C GLY A 205 8.58 6.51 0.41
N ALA A 206 9.42 5.58 0.84
CA ALA A 206 10.10 4.62 -0.03
C ALA A 206 9.35 3.28 -0.09
N TYR A 207 9.37 2.64 -1.25
CA TYR A 207 8.81 1.31 -1.47
C TYR A 207 9.89 0.27 -1.22
N VAL A 208 9.82 -0.40 -0.07
CA VAL A 208 10.80 -1.43 0.34
C VAL A 208 10.26 -2.80 -0.03
N PRO A 209 10.95 -3.58 -0.90
CA PRO A 209 10.47 -4.90 -1.30
C PRO A 209 10.54 -5.87 -0.12
N ILE A 210 9.46 -6.64 0.05
CA ILE A 210 9.30 -7.59 1.14
C ILE A 210 8.94 -9.00 0.64
N LEU A 211 9.15 -9.97 1.51
CA LEU A 211 8.70 -11.35 1.33
C LEU A 211 7.71 -11.67 2.43
N ILE A 212 6.50 -12.07 2.05
CA ILE A 212 5.51 -12.57 3.00
C ILE A 212 5.92 -13.97 3.41
N THR A 213 6.00 -14.21 4.72
CA THR A 213 6.47 -15.49 5.29
C THR A 213 5.34 -16.39 5.76
N ASP A 214 4.09 -15.92 5.69
CA ASP A 214 2.92 -16.69 6.08
C ASP A 214 2.68 -17.85 5.10
N SER A 215 2.63 -19.06 5.61
CA SER A 215 2.33 -20.26 4.83
C SER A 215 0.84 -20.61 4.82
N GLN A 216 0.10 -20.10 5.79
CA GLN A 216 -1.34 -20.34 5.93
C GLN A 216 -2.06 -19.05 6.29
N VAL A 217 -3.07 -18.71 5.51
CA VAL A 217 -3.91 -17.53 5.71
C VAL A 217 -5.36 -17.98 5.82
N LYS A 218 -6.02 -17.61 6.93
CA LYS A 218 -7.45 -17.86 7.08
C LYS A 218 -8.22 -16.75 6.36
N THR A 219 -8.80 -17.09 5.20
CA THR A 219 -9.47 -16.11 4.33
C THR A 219 -10.96 -15.92 4.65
N ILE A 220 -11.64 -16.96 5.14
CA ILE A 220 -13.05 -16.92 5.49
C ILE A 220 -13.25 -17.47 6.91
N ASP A 221 -14.12 -16.82 7.67
CA ASP A 221 -14.63 -17.30 8.95
C ASP A 221 -16.13 -17.00 9.00
N ASP A 222 -16.93 -18.03 8.81
CA ASP A 222 -18.39 -17.89 8.71
C ASP A 222 -19.03 -17.50 10.05
N ASP A 223 -18.33 -17.76 11.16
CA ASP A 223 -18.81 -17.43 12.50
C ASP A 223 -18.60 -15.94 12.85
N LYS A 224 -17.77 -15.23 12.09
CA LYS A 224 -17.39 -13.84 12.40
C LYS A 224 -17.61 -12.92 11.22
N LYS A 225 -18.43 -11.88 11.42
CA LYS A 225 -18.67 -10.83 10.42
C LYS A 225 -17.46 -9.90 10.21
N LEU A 226 -16.64 -9.71 11.24
CA LEU A 226 -15.45 -8.85 11.22
C LEU A 226 -14.26 -9.61 11.80
N ILE A 227 -13.16 -9.63 11.09
CA ILE A 227 -11.94 -10.32 11.49
C ILE A 227 -10.74 -9.43 11.23
N GLN A 228 -9.76 -9.54 12.12
CA GLN A 228 -8.45 -8.95 11.94
C GLN A 228 -7.53 -9.91 11.17
N VAL A 229 -6.83 -9.41 10.17
CA VAL A 229 -5.84 -10.15 9.38
C VAL A 229 -4.45 -9.83 9.93
N LYS A 230 -3.61 -10.85 10.08
CA LYS A 230 -2.20 -10.72 10.43
C LYS A 230 -1.34 -11.08 9.24
N ILE A 231 -0.31 -10.28 8.97
CA ILE A 231 0.73 -10.56 7.97
C ILE A 231 2.08 -10.61 8.67
N ASN A 232 2.84 -11.68 8.41
CA ASN A 232 4.25 -11.78 8.78
C ASN A 232 5.10 -11.63 7.53
N TYR A 233 6.11 -10.77 7.61
CA TYR A 233 6.97 -10.49 6.47
C TYR A 233 8.42 -10.21 6.88
N THR A 234 9.30 -10.26 5.91
CA THR A 234 10.71 -9.88 6.05
C THR A 234 11.10 -9.01 4.88
N TYR A 235 12.13 -8.17 5.03
CA TYR A 235 12.71 -7.50 3.87
C TYR A 235 13.30 -8.53 2.90
N SER A 236 13.23 -8.26 1.60
CA SER A 236 13.81 -9.13 0.58
C SER A 236 15.34 -9.10 0.58
N HIS A 237 15.96 -8.07 1.16
CA HIS A 237 17.40 -7.97 1.37
C HIS A 237 17.78 -8.52 2.76
N GLN A 238 18.94 -9.14 2.86
CA GLN A 238 19.48 -9.66 4.12
C GLN A 238 20.71 -8.88 4.53
N ASN A 239 20.82 -8.62 5.83
CA ASN A 239 22.04 -8.09 6.40
C ASN A 239 22.87 -9.27 6.91
N VAL A 240 24.03 -9.54 6.27
CA VAL A 240 25.02 -10.51 6.74
C VAL A 240 26.11 -9.73 7.43
N ILE A 241 26.33 -10.00 8.72
CA ILE A 241 27.44 -9.47 9.48
C ILE A 241 28.49 -10.56 9.54
N ASN A 242 29.57 -10.38 8.80
CA ASN A 242 30.77 -11.22 8.96
C ASN A 242 31.58 -10.66 10.12
N VAL A 243 31.92 -11.49 11.08
CA VAL A 243 32.74 -11.16 12.26
C VAL A 243 34.19 -11.46 11.96
#